data_b059ca8a94df036ebc3a66edf00e3401
#
_entry.id   b059ca8a94df036ebc3a66edf00e3401
#
_cell.length_a   1.000
_cell.length_b   1.000
_cell.length_c   1.000
_cell.angle_alpha   90.00
_cell.angle_beta   90.00
_cell.angle_gamma   90.00
#
_symmetry.space_group_name_H-M   'P 1'
#
loop_
_entity.id
_entity.type
_entity.pdbx_description
1 polymer ?
#
loop_
_entity_poly.entity_id
_entity_poly.type
_entity_poly.pdbx_seq_one_letter_code
_entity_poly.pdbx_strand_id
1 'polypeptide(L)'
;DNISPFAIAYILIYPSYELSRTILYRIIKKKKLFRPDKNHLHSLLNEINTVKFNLSTFRANVFSSIQIIFLQIVNFILFINYYNESLTLLLGIGFFIIQYEILYNVCNQSIIKLTK
;
A
#
# COMPACT_ATOMS: atom_id res chain seq x y z
N ASP A 1 -26.28 -7.48 15.62
CA ASP A 1 -25.42 -7.41 14.41
C ASP A 1 -24.00 -7.77 14.81
N ASN A 2 -23.59 -9.00 14.47
CA ASN A 2 -22.24 -9.48 14.79
C ASN A 2 -21.27 -8.98 13.73
N ILE A 3 -20.46 -7.98 14.08
CA ILE A 3 -19.38 -7.51 13.21
C ILE A 3 -18.28 -8.59 13.19
N SER A 4 -17.79 -8.94 12.02
CA SER A 4 -16.70 -9.90 11.88
C SER A 4 -15.43 -9.43 12.62
N PRO A 5 -14.71 -10.33 13.33
CA PRO A 5 -13.43 -9.99 13.96
C PRO A 5 -12.38 -9.49 12.97
N PHE A 6 -12.51 -9.81 11.69
CA PHE A 6 -11.62 -9.33 10.64
C PHE A 6 -11.94 -7.91 10.14
N ALA A 7 -13.08 -7.33 10.56
CA ALA A 7 -13.51 -6.00 10.08
C ALA A 7 -12.49 -4.90 10.42
N ILE A 8 -11.96 -4.89 11.63
CA ILE A 8 -10.96 -3.92 12.07
C ILE A 8 -9.65 -4.11 11.30
N ALA A 9 -9.20 -5.36 11.15
CA ALA A 9 -8.00 -5.67 10.38
C ALA A 9 -8.14 -5.22 8.91
N TYR A 10 -9.34 -5.37 8.36
CA TYR A 10 -9.63 -4.99 6.98
C TYR A 10 -9.62 -3.48 6.75
N ILE A 11 -10.16 -2.68 7.68
CA ILE A 11 -10.11 -1.22 7.60
C ILE A 11 -8.66 -0.71 7.68
N LEU A 12 -7.85 -1.33 8.53
CA LEU A 12 -6.44 -0.95 8.75
C LEU A 12 -5.47 -1.70 7.82
N ILE A 13 -5.96 -2.35 6.76
CA ILE A 13 -5.15 -3.26 5.95
C ILE A 13 -3.94 -2.57 5.31
N TYR A 14 -4.11 -1.37 4.75
CA TYR A 14 -3.03 -0.64 4.09
C TYR A 14 -1.89 -0.30 5.06
N PRO A 15 -2.11 0.45 6.15
CA PRO A 15 -1.02 0.81 7.06
C PRO A 15 -0.41 -0.41 7.75
N SER A 16 -1.23 -1.41 8.11
CA SER A 16 -0.74 -2.64 8.76
C SER A 16 0.13 -3.47 7.82
N TYR A 17 -0.29 -3.61 6.58
CA TYR A 17 0.49 -4.36 5.58
C TYR A 17 1.80 -3.65 5.24
N GLU A 18 1.77 -2.35 5.01
CA GLU A 18 2.97 -1.57 4.70
C GLU A 18 4.00 -1.62 5.83
N LEU A 19 3.54 -1.50 7.07
CA LEU A 19 4.40 -1.63 8.26
C LEU A 19 5.01 -3.04 8.35
N SER A 20 4.19 -4.08 8.26
CA SER A 20 4.63 -5.48 8.34
C SER A 20 5.64 -5.81 7.25
N ARG A 21 5.38 -5.40 6.03
CA ARG A 21 6.27 -5.58 4.89
C ARG A 21 7.62 -4.90 5.11
N THR A 22 7.61 -3.67 5.61
CA THR A 22 8.83 -2.91 5.89
C THR A 22 9.66 -3.58 6.99
N ILE A 23 9.01 -4.04 8.06
CA ILE A 23 9.69 -4.76 9.15
C ILE A 23 10.31 -6.07 8.63
N LEU A 24 9.55 -6.89 7.91
CA LEU A 24 10.03 -8.14 7.33
C LEU A 24 11.22 -7.91 6.39
N TYR A 25 11.12 -6.94 5.50
CA TYR A 25 12.22 -6.58 4.60
C TYR A 25 13.50 -6.21 5.37
N ARG A 26 13.37 -5.45 6.44
CA ARG A 26 14.52 -5.02 7.25
C ARG A 26 15.13 -6.17 8.03
N ILE A 27 14.33 -7.07 8.58
CA ILE A 27 14.80 -8.28 9.26
C ILE A 27 15.60 -9.14 8.29
N ILE A 28 15.04 -9.44 7.11
CA ILE A 28 15.69 -10.26 6.08
C ILE A 28 17.00 -9.63 5.61
N LYS A 29 17.02 -8.31 5.42
CA LYS A 29 18.21 -7.57 4.95
C LYS A 29 19.15 -7.15 6.08
N LYS A 30 18.90 -7.56 7.33
CA LYS A 30 19.69 -7.18 8.53
C LYS A 30 19.89 -5.67 8.68
N LYS A 31 18.89 -4.88 8.29
CA LYS A 31 18.89 -3.41 8.39
C LYS A 31 18.34 -2.95 9.74
N LYS A 32 18.75 -1.76 10.20
CA LYS A 32 18.21 -1.15 11.42
C LYS A 32 16.71 -0.85 11.27
N LEU A 33 15.89 -1.29 12.25
CA LEU A 33 14.42 -1.19 12.21
C LEU A 33 13.89 0.26 12.22
N PHE A 34 14.57 1.16 12.92
CA PHE A 34 14.09 2.53 13.17
C PHE A 34 14.78 3.62 12.32
N ARG A 35 15.28 3.28 11.11
CA ARG A 35 15.78 4.29 10.19
C ARG A 35 14.69 4.74 9.20
N PRO A 36 14.66 6.04 8.81
CA PRO A 36 13.83 6.48 7.70
C PRO A 36 14.07 5.63 6.45
N ASP A 37 13.01 5.20 5.80
CA ASP A 37 13.11 4.38 4.58
C ASP A 37 12.26 5.03 3.48
N LYS A 38 12.80 5.05 2.26
CA LYS A 38 12.08 5.53 1.07
C LYS A 38 11.36 4.41 0.32
N ASN A 39 11.41 3.17 0.84
CA ASN A 39 10.84 1.99 0.18
C ASN A 39 9.35 1.77 0.51
N HIS A 40 8.64 2.79 0.94
CA HIS A 40 7.20 2.75 1.09
C HIS A 40 6.50 3.00 -0.24
N LEU A 41 5.36 2.36 -0.48
CA LEU A 41 4.61 2.54 -1.73
C LEU A 41 4.33 4.03 -2.02
N HIS A 42 3.92 4.79 -1.00
CA HIS A 42 3.70 6.23 -1.14
C HIS A 42 4.96 6.98 -1.60
N SER A 43 6.13 6.63 -1.05
CA SER A 43 7.41 7.26 -1.43
C SER A 43 7.80 6.93 -2.87
N LEU A 44 7.61 5.68 -3.31
CA LEU A 44 7.86 5.26 -4.69
C LEU A 44 6.95 5.98 -5.68
N LEU A 45 5.65 6.08 -5.36
CA LEU A 45 4.69 6.83 -6.18
C LEU A 45 5.06 8.31 -6.27
N ASN A 46 5.45 8.92 -5.14
CA ASN A 46 5.88 10.31 -5.11
C ASN A 46 7.11 10.56 -5.98
N GLU A 47 8.10 9.67 -5.94
CA GLU A 47 9.29 9.74 -6.78
C GLU A 47 8.94 9.63 -8.27
N ILE A 48 8.09 8.66 -8.64
CA ILE A 48 7.61 8.51 -10.02
C ILE A 48 6.86 9.76 -10.48
N ASN A 49 5.95 10.28 -9.65
CA ASN A 49 5.14 11.46 -9.98
C ASN A 49 6.01 12.71 -10.15
N THR A 50 7.07 12.84 -9.36
CA THR A 50 8.03 13.94 -9.49
C THR A 50 8.86 13.81 -10.76
N VAL A 51 9.42 12.63 -11.03
CA VAL A 51 10.37 12.44 -12.14
C VAL A 51 9.64 12.30 -13.49
N LYS A 52 8.65 11.39 -13.55
CA LYS A 52 7.99 11.05 -14.83
C LYS A 52 6.99 12.11 -15.28
N PHE A 53 6.25 12.72 -14.35
CA PHE A 53 5.23 13.71 -14.68
C PHE A 53 5.69 15.15 -14.39
N ASN A 54 6.95 15.33 -13.98
CA ASN A 54 7.56 16.63 -13.69
C ASN A 54 6.70 17.49 -12.74
N LEU A 55 6.10 16.84 -11.74
CA LEU A 55 5.27 17.52 -10.74
C LEU A 55 6.14 18.14 -9.65
N SER A 56 5.72 19.32 -9.15
CA SER A 56 6.33 19.85 -7.93
C SER A 56 6.15 18.87 -6.75
N THR A 57 7.05 18.91 -5.76
CA THR A 57 7.03 18.02 -4.60
C THR A 57 5.66 17.97 -3.92
N PHE A 58 5.01 19.13 -3.76
CA PHE A 58 3.67 19.20 -3.18
C PHE A 58 2.62 18.48 -4.03
N ARG A 59 2.58 18.75 -5.35
CA ARG A 59 1.61 18.11 -6.27
C ARG A 59 1.85 16.61 -6.38
N ALA A 60 3.10 16.18 -6.45
CA ALA A 60 3.46 14.77 -6.46
C ALA A 60 2.96 14.05 -5.21
N ASN A 61 3.10 14.67 -4.04
CA ASN A 61 2.65 14.11 -2.77
C ASN A 61 1.12 13.96 -2.70
N VAL A 62 0.38 15.01 -3.11
CA VAL A 62 -1.09 14.96 -3.19
C VAL A 62 -1.54 13.87 -4.18
N PHE A 63 -0.94 13.80 -5.36
CA PHE A 63 -1.29 12.82 -6.37
C PHE A 63 -1.02 11.39 -5.91
N SER A 64 0.10 11.15 -5.22
CA SER A 64 0.42 9.85 -4.62
C SER A 64 -0.60 9.42 -3.57
N SER A 65 -1.05 10.37 -2.75
CA SER A 65 -2.11 10.10 -1.75
C SER A 65 -3.43 9.72 -2.42
N ILE A 66 -3.82 10.40 -3.51
CA ILE A 66 -5.02 10.07 -4.28
C ILE A 66 -4.91 8.67 -4.89
N GLN A 67 -3.75 8.30 -5.44
CA GLN A 67 -3.52 6.96 -6.00
C GLN A 67 -3.69 5.87 -4.94
N ILE A 68 -3.21 6.09 -3.71
CA ILE A 68 -3.37 5.15 -2.59
C ILE A 68 -4.83 5.06 -2.14
N ILE A 69 -5.53 6.19 -2.05
CA ILE A 69 -6.97 6.21 -1.73
C ILE A 69 -7.73 5.41 -2.80
N PHE A 70 -7.41 5.60 -4.07
CA PHE A 70 -8.04 4.85 -5.16
C PHE A 70 -7.81 3.35 -5.04
N LEU A 71 -6.58 2.92 -4.67
CA LEU A 71 -6.28 1.51 -4.39
C LEU A 71 -7.17 0.94 -3.28
N GLN A 72 -7.54 1.77 -2.29
CA GLN A 72 -8.35 1.34 -1.16
C GLN A 72 -9.87 1.39 -1.41
N ILE A 73 -10.34 2.13 -2.41
CA ILE A 73 -11.78 2.29 -2.68
C ILE A 73 -12.46 0.92 -2.90
N VAL A 74 -11.87 0.05 -3.71
CA VAL A 74 -12.43 -1.29 -3.99
C VAL A 74 -12.56 -2.09 -2.69
N ASN A 75 -11.53 -2.06 -1.85
CA ASN A 75 -11.53 -2.75 -0.56
C ASN A 75 -12.57 -2.15 0.39
N PHE A 76 -12.74 -0.84 0.38
CA PHE A 76 -13.74 -0.17 1.20
C PHE A 76 -15.18 -0.51 0.78
N ILE A 77 -15.44 -0.62 -0.52
CA ILE A 77 -16.74 -1.06 -1.05
C ILE A 77 -17.03 -2.50 -0.62
N LEU A 78 -16.05 -3.39 -0.70
CA LEU A 78 -16.18 -4.77 -0.22
C LEU A 78 -16.46 -4.79 1.29
N PHE A 79 -15.79 -3.95 2.08
CA PHE A 79 -16.04 -3.84 3.50
C PHE A 79 -17.50 -3.44 3.82
N ILE A 80 -18.01 -2.38 3.20
CA ILE A 80 -19.38 -1.90 3.45
C ILE A 80 -20.42 -2.98 3.16
N ASN A 81 -20.21 -3.80 2.12
CA ASN A 81 -21.18 -4.81 1.72
C ASN A 81 -21.07 -6.12 2.52
N TYR A 82 -19.90 -6.44 3.07
CA TYR A 82 -19.61 -7.76 3.62
C TYR A 82 -18.95 -7.74 5.01
N TYR A 83 -19.10 -6.65 5.77
CA TYR A 83 -18.45 -6.50 7.08
C TYR A 83 -18.82 -7.59 8.12
N ASN A 84 -19.90 -8.30 7.91
CA ASN A 84 -20.33 -9.43 8.75
C ASN A 84 -19.77 -10.78 8.31
N GLU A 85 -19.23 -10.88 7.10
CA GLU A 85 -18.80 -12.12 6.49
C GLU A 85 -17.28 -12.31 6.62
N SER A 86 -16.87 -13.09 7.60
CA SER A 86 -15.45 -13.33 7.90
C SER A 86 -14.67 -13.92 6.73
N LEU A 87 -15.27 -14.85 5.97
CA LEU A 87 -14.60 -15.46 4.81
C LEU A 87 -14.37 -14.45 3.70
N THR A 88 -15.37 -13.64 3.38
CA THR A 88 -15.28 -12.62 2.34
C THR A 88 -14.23 -11.56 2.69
N LEU A 89 -14.17 -11.12 3.96
CA LEU A 89 -13.15 -10.20 4.43
C LEU A 89 -11.75 -10.81 4.37
N LEU A 90 -11.60 -12.07 4.73
CA LEU A 90 -10.30 -12.77 4.66
C LEU A 90 -9.80 -12.88 3.21
N LEU A 91 -10.68 -13.24 2.27
CA LEU A 91 -10.36 -13.26 0.85
C LEU A 91 -10.02 -11.85 0.32
N GLY A 92 -10.73 -10.83 0.80
CA GLY A 92 -10.44 -9.44 0.48
C GLY A 92 -9.05 -8.99 0.97
N ILE A 93 -8.61 -9.45 2.15
CA ILE A 93 -7.23 -9.22 2.64
C ILE A 93 -6.21 -9.83 1.66
N GLY A 94 -6.41 -11.08 1.25
CA GLY A 94 -5.54 -11.73 0.28
C GLY A 94 -5.49 -10.99 -1.06
N PHE A 95 -6.64 -10.55 -1.55
CA PHE A 95 -6.75 -9.77 -2.79
C PHE A 95 -6.01 -8.43 -2.68
N PHE A 96 -6.16 -7.71 -1.57
CA PHE A 96 -5.42 -6.47 -1.33
C PHE A 96 -3.91 -6.68 -1.34
N ILE A 97 -3.41 -7.73 -0.68
CA ILE A 97 -1.98 -8.04 -0.64
C ILE A 97 -1.43 -8.26 -2.06
N ILE A 98 -2.15 -8.99 -2.89
CA ILE A 98 -1.77 -9.23 -4.30
C ILE A 98 -1.74 -7.91 -5.08
N GLN A 99 -2.79 -7.09 -4.97
CA GLN A 99 -2.84 -5.78 -5.63
C GLN A 99 -1.68 -4.87 -5.20
N TYR A 100 -1.40 -4.83 -3.90
CA TYR A 100 -0.32 -4.02 -3.36
C TYR A 100 1.05 -4.47 -3.90
N GLU A 101 1.35 -5.77 -3.88
CA GLU A 101 2.64 -6.28 -4.36
C GLU A 101 2.83 -6.09 -5.86
N ILE A 102 1.78 -6.25 -6.66
CA ILE A 102 1.83 -5.94 -8.10
C ILE A 102 2.18 -4.47 -8.30
N LEU A 103 1.45 -3.56 -7.66
CA LEU A 103 1.67 -2.12 -7.79
C LEU A 103 3.07 -1.72 -7.30
N TYR A 104 3.49 -2.24 -6.16
CA TYR A 104 4.81 -1.99 -5.60
C TYR A 104 5.93 -2.41 -6.57
N ASN A 105 5.84 -3.62 -7.14
CA ASN A 105 6.82 -4.13 -8.08
C ASN A 105 6.88 -3.31 -9.37
N VAL A 106 5.72 -2.90 -9.89
CA VAL A 106 5.65 -2.02 -11.09
C VAL A 106 6.31 -0.67 -10.79
N CYS A 107 6.02 -0.06 -9.66
CA CYS A 107 6.63 1.20 -9.24
C CYS A 107 8.14 1.08 -9.08
N ASN A 108 8.61 0.05 -8.38
CA ASN A 108 10.03 -0.18 -8.14
C ASN A 108 10.80 -0.40 -9.45
N GLN A 109 10.26 -1.19 -10.39
CA GLN A 109 10.86 -1.38 -11.71
C GLN A 109 10.89 -0.09 -12.53
N SER A 110 9.85 0.74 -12.41
CA SER A 110 9.80 2.03 -13.09
C SER A 110 10.90 2.98 -12.61
N ILE A 111 11.14 3.04 -11.30
CA ILE A 111 12.22 3.85 -10.73
C ILE A 111 13.58 3.36 -11.21
N ILE A 112 13.83 2.04 -11.19
CA ILE A 112 15.11 1.48 -11.67
C ILE A 112 15.38 1.86 -13.13
N LYS A 113 14.34 1.95 -13.98
CA LYS A 113 14.47 2.38 -15.37
C LYS A 113 14.73 3.88 -15.52
N LEU A 114 14.22 4.70 -14.60
CA LEU A 114 14.41 6.16 -14.62
C LEU A 114 15.79 6.58 -14.09
N THR A 115 16.45 5.73 -13.32
CA THR A 115 17.78 5.98 -12.74
C THR A 115 18.95 5.44 -13.56
N LYS A 116 18.65 4.75 -14.66
CA LYS A 116 19.63 4.31 -15.67
C LYS A 116 19.70 5.25 -16.85
#